data_ba05a2fac5863dab30c03677a8a42b18
#
_entry.id   ba05a2fac5863dab30c03677a8a42b18
#
_cell.length_a   1.000
_cell.length_b   1.000
_cell.length_c   1.000
_cell.angle_alpha   90.00
_cell.angle_beta   90.00
_cell.angle_gamma   90.00
#
_symmetry.space_group_name_H-M   'P 1'
#
loop_
_entity.id
_entity.type
_entity.pdbx_description
1 polymer ?
#
loop_
_entity_poly.entity_id
_entity_poly.type
_entity_poly.pdbx_seq_one_letter_code
_entity_poly.pdbx_strand_id
1 'polypeptide(L)'
;GRYYMRYLNENEVNEIEIISGACMLLRREALDKVGLLDEDFFMYGEDIDLSYRILKGGYKNYFLPTRMLHYKGESTEKSSFRYTYTFYQAMRLFFRKHYAHYSFLVSLPINVAIWVRSFMAYIGNQFKHRKRRQPEKLSSDMLVIGSARMLAEVQRLVEHHQLRGEIRYVEGD
;
A
#
# COMPACT_ATOMS: atom_id res chain seq x y z
N GLY A 1 4.26 7.70 17.10
CA GLY A 1 4.16 8.94 16.35
C GLY A 1 2.73 9.20 15.91
N ARG A 2 2.40 10.43 15.58
CA ARG A 2 1.06 10.88 15.14
C ARG A 2 0.50 10.05 13.97
N TYR A 3 1.33 9.61 13.07
CA TYR A 3 0.92 8.83 11.89
C TYR A 3 0.28 7.47 12.25
N TYR A 4 0.82 6.75 13.23
CA TYR A 4 0.28 5.43 13.61
C TYR A 4 -0.75 5.53 14.74
N MET A 5 -1.03 6.71 15.26
CA MET A 5 -2.02 6.98 16.33
C MET A 5 -1.97 6.01 17.50
N ARG A 6 -0.80 5.44 17.83
CA ARG A 6 -0.61 4.44 18.89
C ARG A 6 -0.96 4.92 20.30
N TYR A 7 -1.30 6.19 20.45
CA TYR A 7 -1.80 6.79 21.67
C TYR A 7 -3.31 6.65 21.84
N LEU A 8 -4.03 6.23 20.80
CA LEU A 8 -5.46 5.96 20.86
C LEU A 8 -5.68 4.51 21.27
N ASN A 9 -6.78 4.26 21.99
CA ASN A 9 -7.21 2.90 22.32
C ASN A 9 -7.83 2.26 21.08
N GLU A 10 -7.24 1.16 20.60
CA GLU A 10 -7.69 0.44 19.42
C GLU A 10 -9.03 -0.30 19.60
N ASN A 11 -9.51 -0.40 20.84
CA ASN A 11 -10.78 -1.05 21.16
C ASN A 11 -11.93 -0.06 21.35
N GLU A 12 -11.70 1.23 21.13
CA GLU A 12 -12.69 2.29 21.31
C GLU A 12 -12.93 3.06 20.01
N VAL A 13 -14.10 3.67 19.90
CA VAL A 13 -14.40 4.60 18.81
C VAL A 13 -13.63 5.89 19.04
N ASN A 14 -12.80 6.27 18.09
CA ASN A 14 -11.98 7.48 18.17
C ASN A 14 -12.22 8.41 16.99
N GLU A 15 -12.29 9.71 17.22
CA GLU A 15 -12.25 10.70 16.15
C GLU A 15 -10.82 10.77 15.59
N ILE A 16 -10.71 10.66 14.28
CA ILE A 16 -9.42 10.67 13.55
C ILE A 16 -9.47 11.61 12.36
N GLU A 17 -8.32 12.03 11.87
CA GLU A 17 -8.27 12.93 10.71
C GLU A 17 -8.43 12.18 9.40
N ILE A 18 -7.71 11.09 9.21
CA ILE A 18 -7.62 10.35 7.96
C ILE A 18 -8.03 8.90 8.17
N ILE A 19 -8.92 8.42 7.32
CA ILE A 19 -9.39 7.02 7.29
C ILE A 19 -8.64 6.28 6.17
N SER A 20 -8.25 5.04 6.43
CA SER A 20 -7.65 4.19 5.39
C SER A 20 -8.69 3.73 4.38
N GLY A 21 -8.39 3.85 3.10
CA GLY A 21 -9.21 3.38 1.99
C GLY A 21 -9.48 1.87 1.95
N ALA A 22 -8.78 1.08 2.77
CA ALA A 22 -8.99 -0.36 2.87
C ALA A 22 -10.42 -0.74 3.31
N CYS A 23 -11.05 0.07 4.16
CA CYS A 23 -12.47 -0.06 4.53
C CYS A 23 -13.02 1.26 5.03
N MET A 24 -13.99 1.81 4.32
CA MET A 24 -14.66 3.06 4.66
C MET A 24 -16.17 2.89 4.60
N LEU A 25 -16.86 3.33 5.66
CA LEU A 25 -18.29 3.58 5.63
C LEU A 25 -18.50 5.09 5.48
N LEU A 26 -19.15 5.49 4.41
CA LEU A 26 -19.29 6.89 4.04
C LEU A 26 -20.77 7.32 4.10
N ARG A 27 -21.02 8.42 4.79
CA ARG A 27 -22.34 9.00 4.86
C ARG A 27 -22.69 9.67 3.52
N ARG A 28 -23.84 9.34 2.97
CA ARG A 28 -24.26 9.83 1.65
C ARG A 28 -24.31 11.36 1.59
N GLU A 29 -24.87 12.01 2.60
CA GLU A 29 -24.97 13.46 2.65
C GLU A 29 -23.59 14.16 2.70
N ALA A 30 -22.59 13.49 3.29
CA ALA A 30 -21.22 14.00 3.26
C ALA A 30 -20.66 13.94 1.83
N LEU A 31 -20.87 12.82 1.13
CA LEU A 31 -20.45 12.68 -0.27
C LEU A 31 -21.18 13.65 -1.21
N ASP A 32 -22.48 13.86 -1.03
CA ASP A 32 -23.26 14.80 -1.82
C ASP A 32 -22.73 16.25 -1.66
N LYS A 33 -22.15 16.57 -0.49
CA LYS A 33 -21.55 17.87 -0.21
C LYS A 33 -20.13 18.03 -0.73
N VAL A 34 -19.29 17.02 -0.53
CA VAL A 34 -17.84 17.13 -0.80
C VAL A 34 -17.39 16.43 -2.09
N GLY A 35 -18.27 15.66 -2.73
CA GLY A 35 -18.00 14.86 -3.90
C GLY A 35 -17.44 13.46 -3.56
N LEU A 36 -17.32 12.64 -4.59
CA LEU A 36 -16.82 11.26 -4.53
C LEU A 36 -15.29 11.24 -4.48
N LEU A 37 -14.70 10.04 -4.61
CA LEU A 37 -13.25 9.89 -4.80
C LEU A 37 -12.80 10.68 -6.03
N ASP A 38 -11.66 11.33 -5.91
CA ASP A 38 -11.09 12.15 -6.97
C ASP A 38 -10.27 11.28 -7.92
N GLU A 39 -10.68 11.20 -9.17
CA GLU A 39 -10.11 10.33 -10.22
C GLU A 39 -8.70 10.73 -10.64
N ASP A 40 -8.23 11.94 -10.31
CA ASP A 40 -6.84 12.34 -10.52
C ASP A 40 -5.85 11.51 -9.68
N PHE A 41 -6.32 10.90 -8.58
CA PHE A 41 -5.51 9.98 -7.78
C PHE A 41 -5.60 8.57 -8.36
N PHE A 42 -4.61 8.21 -9.16
CA PHE A 42 -4.55 6.86 -9.75
C PHE A 42 -4.39 5.75 -8.71
N MET A 43 -3.53 5.99 -7.71
CA MET A 43 -3.25 5.06 -6.61
C MET A 43 -2.59 5.84 -5.48
N TYR A 44 -3.02 5.63 -4.25
CA TYR A 44 -2.61 6.34 -3.04
C TYR A 44 -3.05 7.81 -2.99
N GLY A 45 -3.53 8.21 -1.82
CA GLY A 45 -3.90 9.58 -1.52
C GLY A 45 -5.36 9.93 -1.78
N GLU A 46 -6.11 9.09 -2.49
CA GLU A 46 -7.54 9.21 -2.70
C GLU A 46 -8.33 9.18 -1.39
N ASP A 47 -7.90 8.33 -0.46
CA ASP A 47 -8.46 8.21 0.88
C ASP A 47 -8.10 9.41 1.77
N ILE A 48 -6.88 9.89 1.66
CA ILE A 48 -6.41 11.11 2.35
C ILE A 48 -7.18 12.32 1.84
N ASP A 49 -7.31 12.45 0.52
CA ASP A 49 -8.04 13.54 -0.13
C ASP A 49 -9.51 13.58 0.30
N LEU A 50 -10.20 12.44 0.20
CA LEU A 50 -11.61 12.35 0.59
C LEU A 50 -11.80 12.63 2.08
N SER A 51 -10.96 12.03 2.95
CA SER A 51 -11.02 12.29 4.39
C SER A 51 -10.83 13.77 4.72
N TYR A 52 -9.89 14.43 4.05
CA TYR A 52 -9.62 15.85 4.22
C TYR A 52 -10.78 16.73 3.75
N ARG A 53 -11.40 16.41 2.58
CA ARG A 53 -12.57 17.14 2.08
C ARG A 53 -13.77 16.97 3.00
N ILE A 54 -13.99 15.79 3.57
CA ILE A 54 -15.03 15.51 4.56
C ILE A 54 -14.87 16.42 5.79
N LEU A 55 -13.64 16.51 6.34
CA LEU A 55 -13.36 17.42 7.47
C LEU A 55 -13.58 18.89 7.10
N LYS A 56 -13.10 19.32 5.94
CA LYS A 56 -13.36 20.70 5.44
C LYS A 56 -14.84 20.97 5.20
N GLY A 57 -15.61 19.95 4.85
CA GLY A 57 -17.06 20.01 4.70
C GLY A 57 -17.81 20.14 6.04
N GLY A 58 -17.11 20.13 7.18
CA GLY A 58 -17.72 20.25 8.51
C GLY A 58 -18.20 18.91 9.10
N TYR A 59 -17.82 17.79 8.50
CA TYR A 59 -18.07 16.45 9.02
C TYR A 59 -16.86 15.95 9.81
N LYS A 60 -17.01 14.80 10.43
CA LYS A 60 -15.97 14.16 11.24
C LYS A 60 -15.69 12.76 10.73
N ASN A 61 -14.46 12.34 10.91
CA ASN A 61 -14.00 10.99 10.62
C ASN A 61 -13.80 10.21 11.91
N TYR A 62 -14.20 8.93 11.92
CA TYR A 62 -14.10 8.09 13.11
C TYR A 62 -13.44 6.75 12.78
N PHE A 63 -12.56 6.30 13.64
CA PHE A 63 -12.13 4.92 13.69
C PHE A 63 -13.16 4.09 14.45
N LEU A 64 -13.61 2.98 13.85
CA LEU A 64 -14.46 1.99 14.50
C LEU A 64 -13.66 0.72 14.76
N PRO A 65 -13.68 0.15 15.99
CA PRO A 65 -12.90 -1.02 16.35
C PRO A 65 -13.49 -2.31 15.76
N THR A 66 -13.44 -2.43 14.44
CA THR A 66 -13.96 -3.57 13.68
C THR A 66 -12.80 -4.38 13.11
N ARG A 67 -12.86 -5.69 13.24
CA ARG A 67 -11.87 -6.60 12.67
C ARG A 67 -12.20 -6.89 11.21
N MET A 68 -11.22 -6.72 10.33
CA MET A 68 -11.33 -7.04 8.93
C MET A 68 -10.05 -7.72 8.44
N LEU A 69 -10.19 -8.56 7.42
CA LEU A 69 -9.04 -9.16 6.74
C LEU A 69 -8.65 -8.28 5.54
N HIS A 70 -7.40 -7.80 5.55
CA HIS A 70 -6.84 -7.02 4.46
C HIS A 70 -5.58 -7.68 3.91
N TYR A 71 -5.66 -8.20 2.68
CA TYR A 71 -4.52 -8.80 1.98
C TYR A 71 -3.55 -7.70 1.55
N LYS A 72 -2.59 -7.43 2.43
CA LYS A 72 -1.64 -6.33 2.25
C LYS A 72 -0.53 -6.70 1.28
N GLY A 73 -0.33 -5.88 0.26
CA GLY A 73 0.82 -6.02 -0.65
C GLY A 73 0.50 -6.59 -2.01
N GLU A 74 -0.73 -7.03 -2.26
CA GLU A 74 -1.16 -7.59 -3.54
C GLU A 74 -1.13 -6.56 -4.68
N SER A 75 -1.34 -5.27 -4.37
CA SER A 75 -1.44 -4.23 -5.39
C SER A 75 -0.09 -3.72 -5.90
N THR A 76 0.95 -3.69 -5.07
CA THR A 76 2.25 -3.13 -5.47
C THR A 76 3.39 -3.56 -4.55
N GLU A 77 4.49 -4.03 -5.12
CA GLU A 77 5.72 -4.28 -4.38
C GLU A 77 6.31 -2.96 -3.86
N LYS A 78 6.31 -2.77 -2.53
CA LYS A 78 6.73 -1.52 -1.85
C LYS A 78 8.18 -1.10 -2.10
N SER A 79 9.01 -2.01 -2.59
CA SER A 79 10.41 -1.75 -2.93
C SER A 79 10.60 -1.24 -4.35
N SER A 80 9.54 -1.20 -5.17
CA SER A 80 9.65 -0.80 -6.57
C SER A 80 9.78 0.73 -6.72
N PHE A 81 10.57 1.15 -7.70
CA PHE A 81 10.63 2.56 -8.11
C PHE A 81 9.23 3.10 -8.44
N ARG A 82 8.40 2.29 -9.08
CA ARG A 82 7.01 2.64 -9.44
C ARG A 82 6.17 2.99 -8.21
N TYR A 83 6.28 2.19 -7.13
CA TYR A 83 5.61 2.50 -5.87
C TYR A 83 6.02 3.88 -5.33
N THR A 84 7.33 4.11 -5.21
CA THR A 84 7.88 5.35 -4.68
C THR A 84 7.43 6.54 -5.54
N TYR A 85 7.52 6.43 -6.85
CA TYR A 85 7.12 7.47 -7.78
C TYR A 85 5.62 7.80 -7.65
N THR A 86 4.74 6.79 -7.70
CA THR A 86 3.28 6.98 -7.61
C THR A 86 2.88 7.60 -6.27
N PHE A 87 3.49 7.15 -5.16
CA PHE A 87 3.25 7.73 -3.84
C PHE A 87 3.59 9.23 -3.79
N TYR A 88 4.75 9.61 -4.31
CA TYR A 88 5.14 11.03 -4.33
C TYR A 88 4.32 11.86 -5.30
N GLN A 89 3.87 11.29 -6.41
CA GLN A 89 2.94 11.96 -7.32
C GLN A 89 1.60 12.26 -6.63
N ALA A 90 1.05 11.30 -5.88
CA ALA A 90 -0.17 11.48 -5.11
C ALA A 90 0.00 12.58 -4.05
N MET A 91 1.11 12.59 -3.31
CA MET A 91 1.41 13.67 -2.36
C MET A 91 1.47 15.03 -3.04
N ARG A 92 2.17 15.14 -4.17
CA ARG A 92 2.29 16.38 -4.92
C ARG A 92 0.93 16.87 -5.42
N LEU A 93 0.08 15.95 -5.89
CA LEU A 93 -1.28 16.25 -6.31
C LEU A 93 -2.11 16.80 -5.15
N PHE A 94 -2.07 16.13 -3.99
CA PHE A 94 -2.76 16.56 -2.78
C PHE A 94 -2.36 17.99 -2.38
N PHE A 95 -1.06 18.27 -2.31
CA PHE A 95 -0.57 19.61 -1.98
C PHE A 95 -1.00 20.66 -3.00
N ARG A 96 -0.97 20.33 -4.28
CA ARG A 96 -1.42 21.23 -5.34
C ARG A 96 -2.91 21.58 -5.23
N LYS A 97 -3.76 20.59 -4.89
CA LYS A 97 -5.20 20.79 -4.77
C LYS A 97 -5.61 21.56 -3.51
N HIS A 98 -4.97 21.26 -2.39
CA HIS A 98 -5.41 21.78 -1.10
C HIS A 98 -4.57 22.92 -0.54
N TYR A 99 -3.34 23.08 -1.00
CA TYR A 99 -2.38 24.04 -0.47
C TYR A 99 -1.72 24.90 -1.56
N ALA A 100 -2.44 25.17 -2.67
CA ALA A 100 -1.94 25.95 -3.80
C ALA A 100 -1.53 27.39 -3.43
N HIS A 101 -2.04 27.93 -2.31
CA HIS A 101 -1.69 29.30 -1.85
C HIS A 101 -0.34 29.37 -1.15
N TYR A 102 0.28 28.22 -0.81
CA TYR A 102 1.63 28.25 -0.28
C TYR A 102 2.60 28.65 -1.39
N SER A 103 3.36 29.70 -1.12
CA SER A 103 4.28 30.28 -2.08
C SER A 103 5.27 29.23 -2.62
N PHE A 104 5.80 29.49 -3.81
CA PHE A 104 6.85 28.72 -4.46
C PHE A 104 7.99 28.31 -3.50
N LEU A 105 8.31 29.14 -2.51
CA LEU A 105 9.31 28.89 -1.47
C LEU A 105 9.03 27.65 -0.61
N VAL A 106 7.77 27.25 -0.44
CA VAL A 106 7.40 26.04 0.33
C VAL A 106 7.36 24.81 -0.57
N SER A 107 6.91 24.96 -1.81
CA SER A 107 6.84 23.84 -2.75
C SER A 107 8.20 23.40 -3.28
N LEU A 108 9.16 24.31 -3.39
CA LEU A 108 10.50 24.01 -3.90
C LEU A 108 11.25 22.97 -3.06
N PRO A 109 11.42 23.10 -1.73
CA PRO A 109 12.13 22.10 -0.93
C PRO A 109 11.41 20.75 -0.93
N ILE A 110 10.07 20.72 -0.98
CA ILE A 110 9.30 19.47 -1.09
C ILE A 110 9.62 18.78 -2.42
N ASN A 111 9.61 19.49 -3.53
CA ASN A 111 9.96 18.93 -4.84
C ASN A 111 11.40 18.40 -4.87
N VAL A 112 12.35 19.14 -4.32
CA VAL A 112 13.76 18.70 -4.22
C VAL A 112 13.87 17.43 -3.37
N ALA A 113 13.22 17.37 -2.23
CA ALA A 113 13.22 16.18 -1.38
C ALA A 113 12.63 14.93 -2.08
N ILE A 114 11.55 15.12 -2.85
CA ILE A 114 10.95 14.07 -3.67
C ILE A 114 11.96 13.55 -4.71
N TRP A 115 12.63 14.47 -5.43
CA TRP A 115 13.64 14.12 -6.44
C TRP A 115 14.83 13.38 -5.84
N VAL A 116 15.39 13.87 -4.75
CA VAL A 116 16.53 13.24 -4.06
C VAL A 116 16.14 11.83 -3.57
N ARG A 117 14.99 11.69 -2.96
CA ARG A 117 14.52 10.38 -2.47
C ARG A 117 14.27 9.38 -3.61
N SER A 118 13.67 9.85 -4.70
CA SER A 118 13.43 9.02 -5.89
C SER A 118 14.74 8.58 -6.54
N PHE A 119 15.72 9.48 -6.61
CA PHE A 119 17.05 9.18 -7.13
C PHE A 119 17.81 8.19 -6.24
N MET A 120 17.76 8.36 -4.91
CA MET A 120 18.36 7.41 -3.98
C MET A 120 17.70 6.03 -4.06
N ALA A 121 16.38 5.97 -4.20
CA ALA A 121 15.65 4.71 -4.39
C ALA A 121 16.03 4.03 -5.70
N TYR A 122 16.19 4.79 -6.78
CA TYR A 122 16.67 4.28 -8.06
C TYR A 122 18.08 3.68 -7.96
N ILE A 123 19.02 4.40 -7.35
CA ILE A 123 20.39 3.91 -7.13
C ILE A 123 20.37 2.65 -6.24
N GLY A 124 19.64 2.68 -5.12
CA GLY A 124 19.53 1.55 -4.21
C GLY A 124 18.97 0.29 -4.89
N ASN A 125 18.04 0.47 -5.85
CA ASN A 125 17.48 -0.64 -6.62
C ASN A 125 18.50 -1.20 -7.63
N GLN A 126 19.32 -0.36 -8.27
CA GLN A 126 20.41 -0.80 -9.16
C GLN A 126 21.43 -1.67 -8.40
N PHE A 127 21.75 -1.32 -7.16
CA PHE A 127 22.66 -2.12 -6.33
C PHE A 127 22.01 -3.42 -5.81
N LYS A 128 20.69 -3.44 -5.57
CA LYS A 128 19.97 -4.66 -5.17
C LYS A 128 19.86 -5.68 -6.31
N HIS A 129 19.71 -5.24 -7.55
CA HIS A 129 19.71 -6.15 -8.71
C HIS A 129 21.08 -6.84 -8.94
N ARG A 130 22.17 -6.28 -8.43
CA ARG A 130 23.50 -6.94 -8.47
C ARG A 130 23.68 -8.03 -7.41
N LYS A 131 22.92 -8.00 -6.31
CA LYS A 131 22.84 -9.16 -5.42
C LYS A 131 21.91 -10.18 -6.09
N ARG A 132 22.54 -11.18 -6.76
CA ARG A 132 21.87 -12.40 -7.26
C ARG A 132 20.73 -12.75 -6.30
N ARG A 133 19.49 -12.85 -6.81
CA ARG A 133 18.39 -13.47 -6.08
C ARG A 133 18.92 -14.77 -5.50
N GLN A 134 19.16 -14.81 -4.21
CA GLN A 134 19.29 -16.10 -3.55
C GLN A 134 17.91 -16.75 -3.69
N PRO A 135 17.86 -18.00 -4.16
CA PRO A 135 16.58 -18.71 -4.25
C PRO A 135 15.93 -18.69 -2.88
N GLU A 136 14.67 -18.32 -2.87
CA GLU A 136 13.88 -18.23 -1.64
C GLU A 136 13.89 -19.60 -0.97
N LYS A 137 14.46 -19.67 0.23
CA LYS A 137 14.52 -20.91 0.99
C LYS A 137 13.15 -21.10 1.61
N LEU A 138 12.43 -22.16 1.23
CA LEU A 138 11.21 -22.56 1.92
C LEU A 138 11.51 -22.69 3.42
N SER A 139 10.73 -22.00 4.24
CA SER A 139 10.97 -21.89 5.68
C SER A 139 10.61 -23.16 6.47
N SER A 140 10.04 -24.16 5.80
CA SER A 140 9.62 -25.44 6.39
C SER A 140 9.46 -26.49 5.29
N ASP A 141 9.56 -27.76 5.67
CA ASP A 141 9.21 -28.90 4.81
C ASP A 141 7.76 -28.76 4.35
N MET A 142 7.55 -28.92 3.06
CA MET A 142 6.22 -28.80 2.46
C MET A 142 5.73 -30.18 1.99
N LEU A 143 4.53 -30.52 2.39
CA LEU A 143 3.81 -31.69 1.89
C LEU A 143 2.76 -31.22 0.88
N VAL A 144 2.84 -31.71 -0.35
CA VAL A 144 1.85 -31.46 -1.40
C VAL A 144 1.07 -32.72 -1.68
N ILE A 145 -0.24 -32.67 -1.48
CA ILE A 145 -1.16 -33.79 -1.70
C ILE A 145 -2.11 -33.40 -2.85
N GLY A 146 -2.24 -34.25 -3.85
CA GLY A 146 -3.15 -34.00 -4.96
C GLY A 146 -3.10 -35.06 -6.04
N SER A 147 -3.91 -34.89 -7.11
CA SER A 147 -3.90 -35.79 -8.25
C SER A 147 -2.57 -35.71 -9.02
N ALA A 148 -2.22 -36.77 -9.75
CA ALA A 148 -0.97 -36.83 -10.55
C ALA A 148 -0.76 -35.60 -11.45
N ARG A 149 -1.85 -35.07 -12.03
CA ARG A 149 -1.80 -33.87 -12.88
C ARG A 149 -1.42 -32.60 -12.09
N MET A 150 -1.98 -32.44 -10.90
CA MET A 150 -1.71 -31.30 -10.03
C MET A 150 -0.28 -31.35 -9.46
N LEU A 151 0.20 -32.54 -9.09
CA LEU A 151 1.57 -32.73 -8.62
C LEU A 151 2.60 -32.39 -9.69
N ALA A 152 2.36 -32.80 -10.95
CA ALA A 152 3.23 -32.46 -12.08
C ALA A 152 3.30 -30.95 -12.33
N GLU A 153 2.18 -30.22 -12.18
CA GLU A 153 2.15 -28.76 -12.34
C GLU A 153 2.90 -28.05 -11.21
N VAL A 154 2.71 -28.51 -9.97
CA VAL A 154 3.45 -27.96 -8.82
C VAL A 154 4.96 -28.20 -8.95
N GLN A 155 5.38 -29.38 -9.41
CA GLN A 155 6.80 -29.67 -9.67
C GLN A 155 7.38 -28.69 -10.69
N ARG A 156 6.69 -28.44 -11.80
CA ARG A 156 7.13 -27.45 -12.80
C ARG A 156 7.27 -26.05 -12.22
N LEU A 157 6.33 -25.63 -11.38
CA LEU A 157 6.41 -24.32 -10.72
C LEU A 157 7.59 -24.23 -9.76
N VAL A 158 7.85 -25.27 -8.97
CA VAL A 158 9.00 -25.36 -8.05
C VAL A 158 10.32 -25.25 -8.81
N GLU A 159 10.45 -25.98 -9.91
CA GLU A 159 11.63 -25.92 -10.77
C GLU A 159 11.80 -24.56 -11.43
N HIS A 160 10.72 -24.00 -12.00
CA HIS A 160 10.74 -22.70 -12.66
C HIS A 160 11.15 -21.56 -11.71
N HIS A 161 10.66 -21.58 -10.47
CA HIS A 161 10.97 -20.57 -9.47
C HIS A 161 12.22 -20.89 -8.64
N GLN A 162 12.89 -22.01 -8.92
CA GLN A 162 14.11 -22.45 -8.22
C GLN A 162 13.94 -22.49 -6.69
N LEU A 163 12.75 -22.89 -6.21
CA LEU A 163 12.47 -23.00 -4.79
C LEU A 163 13.36 -24.10 -4.17
N ARG A 164 13.96 -23.81 -3.02
CA ARG A 164 14.81 -24.78 -2.28
C ARG A 164 14.15 -25.11 -0.96
N GLY A 165 13.88 -26.41 -0.74
CA GLY A 165 13.31 -26.98 0.47
C GLY A 165 13.03 -28.45 0.28
N GLU A 166 12.73 -29.18 1.35
CA GLU A 166 12.30 -30.56 1.26
C GLU A 166 10.80 -30.56 0.94
N ILE A 167 10.44 -30.95 -0.28
CA ILE A 167 9.06 -31.02 -0.74
C ILE A 167 8.71 -32.49 -0.95
N ARG A 168 7.71 -32.97 -0.23
CA ARG A 168 7.17 -34.33 -0.36
C ARG A 168 5.86 -34.28 -1.14
N TYR A 169 5.76 -35.10 -2.15
CA TYR A 169 4.59 -35.23 -3.01
C TYR A 169 3.88 -36.54 -2.67
N VAL A 170 2.58 -36.46 -2.44
CA VAL A 170 1.72 -37.62 -2.16
C VAL A 170 0.55 -37.58 -3.11
N GLU A 171 0.40 -38.63 -3.91
CA GLU A 171 -0.77 -38.81 -4.76
C GLU A 171 -1.95 -39.22 -3.88
N GLY A 172 -3.02 -38.41 -3.93
CA GLY A 172 -4.29 -38.71 -3.27
C GLY A 172 -5.33 -39.10 -4.31
N ASP A 173 -6.11 -40.11 -4.00
CA ASP A 173 -7.24 -40.56 -4.79
C ASP A 173 -8.34 -39.51 -4.94
#